data_ededdc640033c5ec23cdac8516d3fe06
#
_entry.id   ededdc640033c5ec23cdac8516d3fe06
#
_cell.length_a   1.000
_cell.length_b   1.000
_cell.length_c   1.000
_cell.angle_alpha   90.00
_cell.angle_beta   90.00
_cell.angle_gamma   90.00
#
_symmetry.space_group_name_H-M   'P 1'
#
loop_
_entity.id
_entity.type
_entity.pdbx_description
1 polymer ?
#
loop_
_entity_poly.entity_id
_entity_poly.type
_entity_poly.pdbx_seq_one_letter_code
_entity_poly.pdbx_strand_id
1 'polypeptide(L)'
;MLFRSTKGKKQKGKTLFIDARKMGYMVDRKHRDFTDEDIQKLADTFKAFQDGTLEEVKGFSAVADIQAIATQDYILTPGRYVGIEEQEDDGEPFDEKMKRLTSELSEMFAKSHELENEIREKLGAIGYDI
;
A
#
# COMPACT_ATOMS: atom_id res chain seq x y z
N MET A 1 -6.48 11.84 -0.54
CA MET A 1 -6.90 13.20 -0.14
C MET A 1 -6.23 14.23 -1.03
N LEU A 2 -6.94 15.26 -1.47
CA LEU A 2 -6.46 16.28 -2.40
C LEU A 2 -6.65 17.66 -1.80
N PHE A 3 -5.58 18.44 -1.71
CA PHE A 3 -5.62 19.83 -1.32
C PHE A 3 -5.11 20.70 -2.47
N ARG A 4 -5.93 21.63 -2.91
CA ARG A 4 -5.60 22.54 -4.00
C ARG A 4 -5.41 23.96 -3.50
N SER A 5 -4.34 24.62 -3.93
CA SER A 5 -4.12 26.03 -3.69
C SER A 5 -5.10 26.88 -4.49
N THR A 6 -5.83 27.77 -3.81
CA THR A 6 -6.78 28.70 -4.44
C THR A 6 -6.21 30.13 -4.51
N LYS A 7 -6.84 30.97 -5.32
CA LYS A 7 -6.47 32.39 -5.49
C LYS A 7 -6.39 33.08 -4.13
N GLY A 8 -5.24 33.65 -3.80
CA GLY A 8 -4.98 34.32 -2.51
C GLY A 8 -4.19 33.46 -1.51
N LYS A 9 -3.95 32.16 -1.78
CA LYS A 9 -3.14 31.29 -0.90
C LYS A 9 -1.66 31.33 -1.28
N LYS A 10 -0.81 30.93 -0.31
CA LYS A 10 0.67 30.98 -0.44
C LYS A 10 1.19 30.12 -1.59
N GLN A 11 0.58 28.95 -1.87
CA GLN A 11 1.03 27.98 -2.88
C GLN A 11 0.09 27.98 -4.11
N LYS A 12 0.13 29.08 -4.90
CA LYS A 12 -0.68 29.19 -6.12
C LYS A 12 -0.21 28.22 -7.20
N GLY A 13 -1.16 27.56 -7.88
CA GLY A 13 -0.88 26.66 -9.01
C GLY A 13 -0.31 25.29 -8.60
N LYS A 14 -0.07 25.07 -7.31
CA LYS A 14 0.37 23.78 -6.78
C LYS A 14 -0.78 23.00 -6.15
N THR A 15 -0.72 21.70 -6.26
CA THR A 15 -1.70 20.76 -5.70
C THR A 15 -0.96 19.75 -4.83
N LEU A 16 -1.40 19.64 -3.59
CA LEU A 16 -0.89 18.62 -2.66
C LEU A 16 -1.71 17.33 -2.82
N PHE A 17 -1.05 16.24 -3.10
CA PHE A 17 -1.59 14.90 -3.10
C PHE A 17 -1.14 14.16 -1.84
N ILE A 18 -2.09 13.53 -1.14
CA ILE A 18 -1.80 12.68 0.01
C ILE A 18 -2.51 11.34 -0.21
N ASP A 19 -1.76 10.25 -0.11
CA ASP A 19 -2.30 8.90 -0.14
C ASP A 19 -2.51 8.40 1.29
N ALA A 20 -3.75 8.46 1.73
CA ALA A 20 -4.14 8.03 3.08
C ALA A 20 -4.68 6.58 3.14
N ARG A 21 -4.47 5.77 2.09
CA ARG A 21 -5.02 4.40 2.04
C ARG A 21 -4.50 3.49 3.16
N LYS A 22 -3.28 3.72 3.62
CA LYS A 22 -2.65 2.96 4.71
C LYS A 22 -2.94 3.51 6.10
N MET A 23 -3.59 4.67 6.21
CA MET A 23 -3.93 5.35 7.47
C MET A 23 -5.30 4.90 7.96
N GLY A 24 -5.53 5.10 9.26
CA GLY A 24 -6.81 4.80 9.90
C GLY A 24 -6.99 3.32 10.27
N TYR A 25 -8.05 3.06 10.97
CA TYR A 25 -8.44 1.73 11.46
C TYR A 25 -9.90 1.40 11.07
N MET A 26 -10.23 0.12 11.06
CA MET A 26 -11.60 -0.34 10.80
C MET A 26 -12.41 -0.27 12.08
N VAL A 27 -13.42 0.58 12.10
CA VAL A 27 -14.38 0.68 13.20
C VAL A 27 -15.35 -0.50 13.14
N ASP A 28 -15.78 -0.83 11.94
CA ASP A 28 -16.59 -1.99 11.66
C ASP A 28 -16.25 -2.58 10.27
N ARG A 29 -16.99 -3.58 9.81
CA ARG A 29 -16.73 -4.27 8.54
C ARG A 29 -16.76 -3.34 7.31
N LYS A 30 -17.38 -2.17 7.41
CA LYS A 30 -17.61 -1.24 6.27
C LYS A 30 -17.04 0.15 6.50
N HIS A 31 -16.82 0.55 7.75
CA HIS A 31 -16.43 1.92 8.11
C HIS A 31 -14.99 1.94 8.60
N ARG A 32 -14.24 2.86 8.03
CA ARG A 32 -12.87 3.17 8.41
C ARG A 32 -12.82 4.58 8.98
N ASP A 33 -12.12 4.77 10.09
CA ASP A 33 -11.94 6.06 10.73
C ASP A 33 -10.45 6.36 10.92
N PHE A 34 -10.10 7.62 11.15
CA PHE A 34 -8.74 8.05 11.41
C PHE A 34 -8.51 8.16 12.92
N THR A 35 -7.29 7.81 13.34
CA THR A 35 -6.83 8.12 14.70
C THR A 35 -6.52 9.60 14.81
N ASP A 36 -6.44 10.11 16.04
CA ASP A 36 -6.02 11.50 16.28
C ASP A 36 -4.60 11.76 15.75
N GLU A 37 -3.72 10.77 15.80
CA GLU A 37 -2.37 10.82 15.24
C GLU A 37 -2.41 10.95 13.70
N ASP A 38 -3.28 10.20 13.04
CA ASP A 38 -3.47 10.30 11.59
C ASP A 38 -3.95 11.70 11.19
N ILE A 39 -4.93 12.22 11.92
CA ILE A 39 -5.49 13.56 11.70
C ILE A 39 -4.39 14.62 11.89
N GLN A 40 -3.59 14.49 12.95
CA GLN A 40 -2.49 15.40 13.21
C GLN A 40 -1.45 15.34 12.09
N LYS A 41 -1.05 14.15 11.64
CA LYS A 41 -0.11 13.95 10.52
C LYS A 41 -0.61 14.60 9.23
N LEU A 42 -1.89 14.44 8.91
CA LEU A 42 -2.51 15.09 7.75
C LEU A 42 -2.51 16.61 7.88
N ALA A 43 -2.82 17.14 9.07
CA ALA A 43 -2.84 18.58 9.35
C ALA A 43 -1.44 19.19 9.24
N ASP A 44 -0.43 18.54 9.80
CA ASP A 44 0.96 18.99 9.77
C ASP A 44 1.52 18.96 8.35
N THR A 45 1.22 17.91 7.58
CA THR A 45 1.58 17.80 6.15
C THR A 45 0.96 18.94 5.35
N PHE A 46 -0.31 19.24 5.59
CA PHE A 46 -1.00 20.36 4.91
C PHE A 46 -0.42 21.71 5.32
N LYS A 47 -0.10 21.91 6.59
CA LYS A 47 0.53 23.13 7.09
C LYS A 47 1.92 23.34 6.50
N ALA A 48 2.75 22.29 6.47
CA ALA A 48 4.06 22.34 5.82
C ALA A 48 3.94 22.69 4.33
N PHE A 49 2.94 22.14 3.62
CA PHE A 49 2.65 22.53 2.24
C PHE A 49 2.29 24.03 2.12
N GLN A 50 1.45 24.57 3.02
CA GLN A 50 1.09 25.98 3.00
C GLN A 50 2.29 26.89 3.25
N ASP A 51 3.20 26.49 4.12
CA ASP A 51 4.40 27.24 4.46
C ASP A 51 5.55 27.05 3.45
N GLY A 52 5.41 26.08 2.53
CA GLY A 52 6.40 25.80 1.49
C GLY A 52 7.61 25.02 2.00
N THR A 53 7.50 24.39 3.16
CA THR A 53 8.53 23.58 3.83
C THR A 53 8.29 22.08 3.71
N LEU A 54 7.26 21.69 2.94
CA LEU A 54 6.92 20.28 2.79
C LEU A 54 8.05 19.51 2.08
N GLU A 55 8.56 18.50 2.73
CA GLU A 55 9.36 17.44 2.12
C GLU A 55 8.43 16.35 1.60
N GLU A 56 8.61 16.00 0.32
CA GLU A 56 7.80 14.96 -0.30
C GLU A 56 8.18 13.60 0.22
N VAL A 57 7.19 12.79 0.58
CA VAL A 57 7.38 11.44 1.11
C VAL A 57 6.81 10.45 0.10
N LYS A 58 7.69 9.62 -0.50
CA LYS A 58 7.29 8.57 -1.44
C LYS A 58 6.24 7.66 -0.82
N GLY A 59 5.18 7.39 -1.58
CA GLY A 59 4.05 6.59 -1.14
C GLY A 59 3.06 7.29 -0.21
N PHE A 60 3.34 8.53 0.24
CA PHE A 60 2.45 9.26 1.14
C PHE A 60 2.06 10.65 0.62
N SER A 61 3.03 11.53 0.31
CA SER A 61 2.73 12.91 -0.07
C SER A 61 3.59 13.40 -1.22
N ALA A 62 2.99 14.13 -2.16
CA ALA A 62 3.67 14.78 -3.26
C ALA A 62 2.99 16.09 -3.64
N VAL A 63 3.76 17.00 -4.22
CA VAL A 63 3.26 18.28 -4.74
C VAL A 63 3.39 18.30 -6.26
N ALA A 64 2.31 18.57 -6.95
CA ALA A 64 2.31 18.69 -8.40
C ALA A 64 1.81 20.08 -8.84
N ASP A 65 2.42 20.60 -9.88
CA ASP A 65 1.93 21.79 -10.59
C ASP A 65 0.93 21.39 -11.69
N ILE A 66 0.36 22.41 -12.35
CA ILE A 66 -0.61 22.19 -13.44
C ILE A 66 0.02 21.45 -14.62
N GLN A 67 1.31 21.63 -14.89
CA GLN A 67 1.98 20.96 -16.01
C GLN A 67 2.16 19.48 -15.72
N ALA A 68 2.60 19.13 -14.53
CA ALA A 68 2.70 17.73 -14.08
C ALA A 68 1.32 17.04 -14.09
N ILE A 69 0.25 17.77 -13.72
CA ILE A 69 -1.12 17.23 -13.79
C ILE A 69 -1.56 17.03 -15.24
N ALA A 70 -1.22 17.94 -16.14
CA ALA A 70 -1.54 17.80 -17.56
C ALA A 70 -0.85 16.59 -18.21
N THR A 71 0.40 16.29 -17.84
CA THR A 71 1.12 15.08 -18.34
C THR A 71 0.49 13.77 -17.88
N GLN A 72 -0.35 13.81 -16.86
CA GLN A 72 -1.12 12.68 -16.35
C GLN A 72 -2.60 12.72 -16.80
N ASP A 73 -2.89 13.35 -17.96
CA ASP A 73 -4.23 13.50 -18.53
C ASP A 73 -5.26 14.09 -17.56
N TYR A 74 -4.82 15.00 -16.67
CA TYR A 74 -5.62 15.60 -15.61
C TYR A 74 -6.25 14.61 -14.63
N ILE A 75 -5.73 13.40 -14.53
CA ILE A 75 -6.19 12.41 -13.58
C ILE A 75 -5.66 12.77 -12.19
N LEU A 76 -6.57 12.99 -11.24
CA LEU A 76 -6.26 13.47 -9.88
C LEU A 76 -6.20 12.32 -8.85
N THR A 77 -5.74 11.15 -9.23
CA THR A 77 -5.58 10.01 -8.32
C THR A 77 -4.25 10.15 -7.57
N PRO A 78 -4.24 10.29 -6.22
CA PRO A 78 -3.02 10.53 -5.45
C PRO A 78 -1.89 9.54 -5.70
N GLY A 79 -2.20 8.26 -5.82
CA GLY A 79 -1.22 7.20 -6.05
C GLY A 79 -0.35 7.36 -7.32
N ARG A 80 -0.80 8.18 -8.29
CA ARG A 80 0.02 8.50 -9.49
C ARG A 80 1.13 9.51 -9.20
N TYR A 81 0.95 10.35 -8.18
CA TYR A 81 1.86 11.45 -7.86
C TYR A 81 2.79 11.11 -6.72
N VAL A 82 2.30 10.40 -5.71
CA VAL A 82 3.12 10.06 -4.52
C VAL A 82 4.14 8.95 -4.79
N GLY A 83 4.04 8.26 -5.94
CA GLY A 83 4.90 7.13 -6.27
C GLY A 83 4.61 5.88 -5.42
N ILE A 84 5.51 4.93 -5.51
CA ILE A 84 5.48 3.71 -4.71
C ILE A 84 6.47 3.90 -3.57
N GLU A 85 6.05 3.59 -2.35
CA GLU A 85 6.94 3.49 -1.20
C GLU A 85 8.07 2.52 -1.55
N GLU A 86 9.31 2.94 -1.36
CA GLU A 86 10.43 2.03 -1.49
C GLU A 86 10.23 0.94 -0.41
N GLN A 87 9.90 -0.27 -0.85
CA GLN A 87 9.99 -1.41 0.03
C GLN A 87 11.48 -1.54 0.38
N GLU A 88 11.77 -1.60 1.67
CA GLU A 88 13.12 -1.97 2.09
C GLU A 88 13.44 -3.28 1.37
N ASP A 89 14.42 -3.21 0.48
CA ASP A 89 14.95 -4.41 -0.16
C ASP A 89 15.55 -5.23 0.98
N ASP A 90 15.01 -6.42 1.20
CA ASP A 90 15.50 -7.34 2.24
C ASP A 90 16.96 -7.75 1.99
N GLY A 91 17.57 -7.24 0.91
CA GLY A 91 18.94 -7.48 0.53
C GLY A 91 19.21 -8.93 0.11
N GLU A 92 18.18 -9.77 0.09
CA GLU A 92 18.30 -11.14 -0.40
C GLU A 92 18.27 -11.14 -1.95
N PRO A 93 19.34 -11.60 -2.64
CA PRO A 93 19.32 -11.69 -4.09
C PRO A 93 18.12 -12.50 -4.59
N PHE A 94 17.49 -12.02 -5.67
CA PHE A 94 16.28 -12.63 -6.22
C PHE A 94 16.43 -14.16 -6.43
N ASP A 95 17.58 -14.59 -6.94
CA ASP A 95 17.87 -16.00 -7.22
C ASP A 95 17.92 -16.86 -5.94
N GLU A 96 18.44 -16.30 -4.84
CA GLU A 96 18.49 -16.98 -3.54
C GLU A 96 17.10 -17.07 -2.94
N LYS A 97 16.35 -15.99 -2.96
CA LYS A 97 14.96 -15.94 -2.53
C LYS A 97 14.09 -16.92 -3.30
N MET A 98 14.24 -16.97 -4.63
CA MET A 98 13.50 -17.92 -5.48
C MET A 98 13.86 -19.37 -5.18
N LYS A 99 15.15 -19.70 -4.95
CA LYS A 99 15.57 -21.04 -4.58
C LYS A 99 14.98 -21.46 -3.24
N ARG A 100 15.02 -20.59 -2.24
CA ARG A 100 14.44 -20.84 -0.92
C ARG A 100 12.94 -21.09 -1.01
N LEU A 101 12.20 -20.17 -1.66
CA LEU A 101 10.74 -20.29 -1.79
C LEU A 101 10.30 -21.50 -2.59
N THR A 102 11.03 -21.86 -3.65
CA THR A 102 10.76 -23.09 -4.43
C THR A 102 11.04 -24.36 -3.64
N SER A 103 12.07 -24.35 -2.79
CA SER A 103 12.35 -25.47 -1.89
C SER A 103 11.25 -25.63 -0.85
N GLU A 104 10.86 -24.54 -0.19
CA GLU A 104 9.75 -24.53 0.79
C GLU A 104 8.44 -25.00 0.15
N LEU A 105 8.15 -24.55 -1.06
CA LEU A 105 6.95 -24.95 -1.80
C LEU A 105 6.97 -26.45 -2.12
N SER A 106 8.13 -26.99 -2.52
CA SER A 106 8.30 -28.43 -2.79
C SER A 106 8.05 -29.28 -1.53
N GLU A 107 8.56 -28.84 -0.39
CA GLU A 107 8.31 -29.50 0.90
C GLU A 107 6.82 -29.46 1.28
N MET A 108 6.15 -28.32 1.06
CA MET A 108 4.71 -28.20 1.31
C MET A 108 3.89 -29.11 0.40
N PHE A 109 4.26 -29.26 -0.87
CA PHE A 109 3.61 -30.22 -1.77
C PHE A 109 3.81 -31.66 -1.33
N ALA A 110 5.02 -32.04 -0.92
CA ALA A 110 5.28 -33.39 -0.38
C ALA A 110 4.39 -33.66 0.84
N LYS A 111 4.33 -32.72 1.77
CA LYS A 111 3.47 -32.84 2.97
C LYS A 111 1.97 -32.88 2.62
N SER A 112 1.54 -32.13 1.60
CA SER A 112 0.15 -32.16 1.12
C SER A 112 -0.22 -33.54 0.58
N HIS A 113 0.65 -34.18 -0.19
CA HIS A 113 0.43 -35.52 -0.70
C HIS A 113 0.40 -36.60 0.41
N GLU A 114 1.26 -36.45 1.43
CA GLU A 114 1.25 -37.32 2.59
C GLU A 114 -0.08 -37.24 3.35
N LEU A 115 -0.55 -36.00 3.61
CA LEU A 115 -1.83 -35.77 4.26
C LEU A 115 -3.02 -36.24 3.42
N GLU A 116 -2.97 -36.11 2.11
CA GLU A 116 -3.99 -36.61 1.20
C GLU A 116 -4.09 -38.15 1.31
N ASN A 117 -2.96 -38.83 1.29
CA ASN A 117 -2.92 -40.30 1.45
C ASN A 117 -3.44 -40.75 2.83
N GLU A 118 -3.09 -40.01 3.90
CA GLU A 118 -3.61 -40.28 5.24
C GLU A 118 -5.14 -40.13 5.33
N ILE A 119 -5.67 -39.07 4.68
CA ILE A 119 -7.12 -38.83 4.60
C ILE A 119 -7.79 -39.97 3.85
N ARG A 120 -7.26 -40.41 2.69
CA ARG A 120 -7.79 -41.52 1.89
C ARG A 120 -7.79 -42.82 2.69
N GLU A 121 -6.71 -43.12 3.39
CA GLU A 121 -6.61 -44.32 4.24
C GLU A 121 -7.65 -44.32 5.36
N LYS A 122 -7.76 -43.17 6.08
CA LYS A 122 -8.73 -43.06 7.19
C LYS A 122 -10.18 -43.13 6.73
N LEU A 123 -10.50 -42.48 5.59
CA LEU A 123 -11.85 -42.55 5.02
C LEU A 123 -12.17 -43.95 4.50
N GLY A 124 -11.22 -44.62 3.82
CA GLY A 124 -11.40 -46.01 3.38
C GLY A 124 -11.66 -46.95 4.55
N ALA A 125 -10.99 -46.77 5.70
CA ALA A 125 -11.20 -47.57 6.90
C ALA A 125 -12.62 -47.49 7.49
N ILE A 126 -13.35 -46.39 7.22
CA ILE A 126 -14.74 -46.18 7.65
C ILE A 126 -15.76 -46.37 6.50
N GLY A 127 -15.29 -46.85 5.32
CA GLY A 127 -16.14 -47.23 4.18
C GLY A 127 -16.48 -46.07 3.22
N TYR A 128 -15.70 -45.00 3.24
CA TYR A 128 -15.82 -43.87 2.29
C TYR A 128 -14.57 -43.78 1.40
N ASP A 129 -14.75 -44.02 0.09
CA ASP A 129 -13.67 -43.86 -0.89
C ASP A 129 -13.73 -42.45 -1.55
N ILE A 130 -12.57 -41.77 -1.67
CA ILE A 130 -12.42 -40.47 -2.36
C ILE A 130 -11.25 -40.53 -3.35
#